data_aedff14eea3796cd7db92bb1af9f01ae
#
_entry.id   aedff14eea3796cd7db92bb1af9f01ae
#
_cell.length_a   1.000
_cell.length_b   1.000
_cell.length_c   1.000
_cell.angle_alpha   90.00
_cell.angle_beta   90.00
_cell.angle_gamma   90.00
#
_symmetry.space_group_name_H-M   'P 1'
#
loop_
_entity.id
_entity.type
_entity.pdbx_description
1 polymer ?
#
loop_
_entity_poly.entity_id
_entity_poly.type
_entity_poly.pdbx_seq_one_letter_code
_entity_poly.pdbx_strand_id
1 'polypeptide(L)'
;MVNEQITAYCLSKPGAYEDFPFGEIPICYKVCGKLFLQLYPVWGNNKITISCEPMMAGLYRQQYPGAVIPGYHCPGRLKPHMNTVYLNKDVNDEIIFKMIDHSYSRVVHKLTRREKAELHKLSEVVHEA
;
A
#
# COMPACT_ATOMS: atom_id res chain seq x y z
N MET A 1 -3.72 -9.23 11.29
CA MET A 1 -2.33 -8.78 11.04
C MET A 1 -2.07 -7.54 11.88
N VAL A 2 -0.92 -7.45 12.50
CA VAL A 2 -0.57 -6.30 13.34
C VAL A 2 0.15 -5.21 12.54
N ASN A 3 0.11 -3.97 13.05
CA ASN A 3 0.67 -2.81 12.35
C ASN A 3 2.17 -2.96 12.08
N GLU A 4 2.92 -3.55 13.01
CA GLU A 4 4.36 -3.76 12.87
C GLU A 4 4.70 -4.67 11.69
N GLN A 5 3.86 -5.66 11.40
CA GLN A 5 4.03 -6.53 10.23
C GLN A 5 3.83 -5.75 8.93
N ILE A 6 2.84 -4.86 8.88
CA ILE A 6 2.60 -3.98 7.73
C ILE A 6 3.79 -3.06 7.52
N THR A 7 4.25 -2.41 8.58
CA THR A 7 5.41 -1.50 8.53
C THR A 7 6.67 -2.22 8.02
N ALA A 8 6.98 -3.38 8.59
CA ALA A 8 8.14 -4.16 8.19
C ALA A 8 8.06 -4.59 6.72
N TYR A 9 6.90 -5.03 6.28
CA TYR A 9 6.71 -5.49 4.91
C TYR A 9 6.85 -4.33 3.91
N CYS A 10 6.23 -3.18 4.18
CA CYS A 10 6.35 -1.99 3.34
C CYS A 10 7.80 -1.52 3.23
N LEU A 11 8.52 -1.47 4.37
CA LEU A 11 9.91 -1.00 4.40
C LEU A 11 10.88 -2.02 3.79
N SER A 12 10.48 -3.28 3.61
CA SER A 12 11.26 -4.27 2.88
C SER A 12 11.29 -4.03 1.37
N LYS A 13 10.37 -3.23 0.85
CA LYS A 13 10.31 -2.92 -0.58
C LYS A 13 11.45 -1.98 -0.98
N PRO A 14 12.10 -2.19 -2.15
CA PRO A 14 13.19 -1.32 -2.59
C PRO A 14 12.80 0.15 -2.61
N GLY A 15 13.62 0.99 -1.95
CA GLY A 15 13.42 2.44 -1.94
C GLY A 15 12.24 2.94 -1.12
N ALA A 16 11.54 2.06 -0.41
CA ALA A 16 10.39 2.45 0.40
C ALA A 16 10.81 3.20 1.66
N TYR A 17 10.02 4.20 2.04
CA TYR A 17 10.24 4.98 3.26
C TYR A 17 8.90 5.46 3.83
N GLU A 18 8.93 5.81 5.12
CA GLU A 18 7.78 6.38 5.82
C GLU A 18 7.74 7.89 5.67
N ASP A 19 6.53 8.45 5.61
CA ASP A 19 6.30 9.88 5.59
C ASP A 19 5.02 10.20 6.38
N PHE A 20 4.95 11.40 6.93
CA PHE A 20 3.83 11.82 7.78
C PHE A 20 3.26 13.17 7.30
N PRO A 21 2.81 13.26 6.03
CA PRO A 21 2.40 14.55 5.46
C PRO A 21 1.10 15.09 6.06
N PHE A 22 0.31 14.24 6.74
CA PHE A 22 -0.98 14.61 7.34
C PHE A 22 -0.92 14.64 8.88
N GLY A 23 0.26 14.48 9.50
CA GLY A 23 0.42 14.34 10.94
C GLY A 23 0.76 12.91 11.32
N GLU A 24 0.43 12.51 12.55
CA GLU A 24 0.76 11.17 13.06
C GLU A 24 0.02 10.04 12.34
N ILE A 25 -1.18 10.33 11.84
CA ILE A 25 -2.07 9.38 11.16
C ILE A 25 -2.62 10.05 9.91
N PRO A 26 -2.63 9.37 8.75
CA PRO A 26 -2.05 8.06 8.48
C PRO A 26 -0.53 8.08 8.34
N ILE A 27 0.09 6.92 8.58
CA ILE A 27 1.48 6.71 8.21
C ILE A 27 1.50 6.40 6.72
N CYS A 28 2.25 7.19 5.94
CA CYS A 28 2.32 7.02 4.49
C CYS A 28 3.62 6.30 4.11
N TYR A 29 3.51 5.28 3.26
CA TYR A 29 4.65 4.57 2.70
C TYR A 29 4.79 4.95 1.25
N LYS A 30 5.98 5.44 0.90
CA LYS A 30 6.27 6.04 -0.41
C LYS A 30 7.49 5.40 -1.06
N VAL A 31 7.56 5.52 -2.37
CA VAL A 31 8.74 5.20 -3.19
C VAL A 31 8.89 6.32 -4.22
N CYS A 32 10.09 6.91 -4.30
CA CYS A 32 10.37 8.05 -5.19
C CYS A 32 9.31 9.18 -5.05
N GLY A 33 8.89 9.47 -3.82
CA GLY A 33 7.89 10.50 -3.55
C GLY A 33 6.45 10.12 -3.86
N LYS A 34 6.20 8.90 -4.32
CA LYS A 34 4.86 8.42 -4.68
C LYS A 34 4.31 7.48 -3.62
N LEU A 35 3.08 7.72 -3.20
CA LEU A 35 2.39 6.96 -2.16
C LEU A 35 1.93 5.60 -2.69
N PHE A 36 2.25 4.51 -2.00
CA PHE A 36 1.71 3.20 -2.33
C PHE A 36 0.88 2.57 -1.21
N LEU A 37 0.97 3.06 0.02
CA LEU A 37 0.15 2.57 1.12
C LEU A 37 0.00 3.62 2.20
N GLN A 38 -1.21 3.74 2.75
CA GLN A 38 -1.50 4.51 3.96
C GLN A 38 -1.92 3.54 5.05
N LEU A 39 -1.29 3.63 6.21
CA LEU A 39 -1.64 2.84 7.38
C LEU A 39 -2.33 3.73 8.42
N TYR A 40 -3.53 3.31 8.82
CA TYR A 40 -4.29 3.95 9.88
C TYR A 40 -4.22 3.08 11.14
N PRO A 41 -3.24 3.30 12.03
CA PRO A 41 -3.05 2.45 13.22
C PRO A 41 -3.98 2.88 14.36
N VAL A 42 -5.28 2.78 14.13
CA VAL A 42 -6.31 3.16 15.12
C VAL A 42 -6.71 1.91 15.87
N TRP A 43 -6.53 1.92 17.19
CA TRP A 43 -6.83 0.78 18.03
C TRP A 43 -8.27 0.29 17.81
N GLY A 44 -8.43 -1.01 17.55
CA GLY A 44 -9.72 -1.63 17.26
C GLY A 44 -10.27 -1.36 15.87
N ASN A 45 -9.60 -0.54 15.06
CA ASN A 45 -10.06 -0.18 13.72
C ASN A 45 -8.88 0.04 12.75
N ASN A 46 -7.87 -0.79 12.86
CA ASN A 46 -6.68 -0.71 12.01
C ASN A 46 -7.04 -1.01 10.56
N LYS A 47 -6.54 -0.20 9.65
CA LYS A 47 -6.81 -0.39 8.22
C LYS A 47 -5.66 0.16 7.37
N ILE A 48 -5.57 -0.35 6.15
CA ILE A 48 -4.66 0.19 5.14
C ILE A 48 -5.46 0.63 3.92
N THR A 49 -4.96 1.67 3.24
CA THR A 49 -5.48 2.09 1.94
C THR A 49 -4.38 1.90 0.91
N ILE A 50 -4.72 1.23 -0.18
CA ILE A 50 -3.77 0.82 -1.23
C ILE A 50 -4.33 1.12 -2.61
N SER A 51 -3.41 1.26 -3.58
CA SER A 51 -3.75 1.33 -4.99
C SER A 51 -4.02 -0.06 -5.53
N CYS A 52 -5.02 -0.18 -6.39
CA CYS A 52 -5.39 -1.46 -6.97
C CYS A 52 -5.93 -1.25 -8.40
N GLU A 53 -5.63 -2.18 -9.29
CA GLU A 53 -6.24 -2.20 -10.62
C GLU A 53 -7.76 -2.34 -10.44
N PRO A 54 -8.60 -1.54 -11.18
CA PRO A 54 -10.04 -1.45 -10.90
C PRO A 54 -10.78 -2.79 -10.91
N MET A 55 -10.48 -3.68 -11.83
CA MET A 55 -11.12 -4.99 -11.89
C MET A 55 -10.79 -5.82 -10.66
N MET A 56 -9.52 -5.86 -10.26
CA MET A 56 -9.08 -6.56 -9.06
C MET A 56 -9.65 -5.92 -7.80
N ALA A 57 -9.71 -4.59 -7.76
CA ALA A 57 -10.28 -3.87 -6.63
C ALA A 57 -11.74 -4.30 -6.41
N GLY A 58 -12.51 -4.36 -7.49
CA GLY A 58 -13.91 -4.83 -7.43
C GLY A 58 -14.04 -6.28 -6.97
N LEU A 59 -13.17 -7.17 -7.48
CA LEU A 59 -13.17 -8.58 -7.09
C LEU A 59 -12.85 -8.77 -5.60
N TYR A 60 -11.87 -8.06 -5.08
CA TYR A 60 -11.54 -8.12 -3.64
C TYR A 60 -12.70 -7.62 -2.78
N ARG A 61 -13.40 -6.56 -3.20
CA ARG A 61 -14.58 -6.07 -2.47
C ARG A 61 -15.72 -7.07 -2.46
N GLN A 62 -15.89 -7.82 -3.56
CA GLN A 62 -16.90 -8.89 -3.64
C GLN A 62 -16.52 -10.10 -2.80
N GLN A 63 -15.23 -10.45 -2.81
CA GLN A 63 -14.71 -11.62 -2.08
C GLN A 63 -14.68 -11.40 -0.57
N TYR A 64 -14.40 -10.18 -0.14
CA TYR A 64 -14.27 -9.82 1.28
C TYR A 64 -15.21 -8.65 1.64
N PRO A 65 -16.54 -8.87 1.56
CA PRO A 65 -17.50 -7.79 1.84
C PRO A 65 -17.33 -7.26 3.28
N GLY A 66 -17.32 -5.95 3.41
CA GLY A 66 -17.12 -5.29 4.71
C GLY A 66 -15.67 -5.22 5.18
N ALA A 67 -14.81 -6.15 4.76
CA ALA A 67 -13.38 -6.12 5.08
C ALA A 67 -12.59 -5.31 4.06
N VAL A 68 -12.99 -5.35 2.79
CA VAL A 68 -12.39 -4.56 1.71
C VAL A 68 -13.47 -3.64 1.15
N ILE A 69 -13.23 -2.33 1.20
CA ILE A 69 -14.16 -1.30 0.77
C ILE A 69 -13.47 -0.32 -0.19
N PRO A 70 -14.23 0.51 -0.94
CA PRO A 70 -13.62 1.59 -1.72
C PRO A 70 -12.78 2.51 -0.82
N GLY A 71 -11.77 3.14 -1.40
CA GLY A 71 -10.78 3.91 -0.65
C GLY A 71 -11.36 4.91 0.35
N TYR A 72 -10.95 4.80 1.62
CA TYR A 72 -11.33 5.67 2.71
C TYR A 72 -10.74 7.06 2.52
N HIS A 73 -11.57 8.10 2.65
CA HIS A 73 -11.18 9.50 2.40
C HIS A 73 -10.51 9.75 1.05
N CYS A 74 -10.82 8.93 0.06
CA CYS A 74 -10.28 9.03 -1.29
C CYS A 74 -11.24 9.86 -2.17
N PRO A 75 -10.73 10.74 -3.05
CA PRO A 75 -11.59 11.40 -4.03
C PRO A 75 -12.36 10.40 -4.87
N GLY A 76 -13.62 10.73 -5.21
CA GLY A 76 -14.51 9.82 -5.93
C GLY A 76 -13.92 9.26 -7.22
N ARG A 77 -13.17 10.07 -7.97
CA ARG A 77 -12.51 9.66 -9.23
C ARG A 77 -11.45 8.58 -9.03
N LEU A 78 -10.85 8.50 -7.84
CA LEU A 78 -9.81 7.52 -7.51
C LEU A 78 -10.36 6.26 -6.86
N LYS A 79 -11.61 6.27 -6.37
CA LYS A 79 -12.20 5.12 -5.67
C LYS A 79 -12.15 3.80 -6.45
N PRO A 80 -12.34 3.78 -7.80
CA PRO A 80 -12.19 2.52 -8.54
C PRO A 80 -10.78 1.94 -8.48
N HIS A 81 -9.77 2.78 -8.21
CA HIS A 81 -8.35 2.41 -8.17
C HIS A 81 -7.80 2.27 -6.75
N MET A 82 -8.65 2.42 -5.73
CA MET A 82 -8.21 2.42 -4.34
C MET A 82 -9.11 1.52 -3.50
N ASN A 83 -8.49 0.70 -2.66
CA ASN A 83 -9.20 -0.10 -1.67
C ASN A 83 -8.68 0.21 -0.28
N THR A 84 -9.59 0.18 0.69
CA THR A 84 -9.26 0.16 2.11
C THR A 84 -9.54 -1.22 2.65
N VAL A 85 -8.57 -1.79 3.37
CA VAL A 85 -8.63 -3.13 3.93
C VAL A 85 -8.57 -3.03 5.45
N TYR A 86 -9.59 -3.54 6.12
CA TYR A 86 -9.62 -3.60 7.58
C TYR A 86 -8.80 -4.78 8.06
N LEU A 87 -7.81 -4.50 8.92
CA LEU A 87 -6.85 -5.51 9.38
C LEU A 87 -7.41 -6.40 10.50
N ASN A 88 -8.52 -5.99 11.12
CA ASN A 88 -9.22 -6.73 12.16
C ASN A 88 -10.37 -7.61 11.64
N LYS A 89 -10.49 -7.75 10.32
CA LYS A 89 -11.47 -8.61 9.66
C LYS A 89 -10.78 -9.83 9.07
N ASP A 90 -11.59 -10.80 8.60
CA ASP A 90 -11.08 -12.07 8.08
C ASP A 90 -10.55 -11.94 6.65
N VAL A 91 -9.39 -11.31 6.50
CA VAL A 91 -8.63 -11.36 5.26
C VAL A 91 -7.31 -12.06 5.55
N ASN A 92 -7.01 -13.11 4.80
CA ASN A 92 -5.79 -13.87 4.94
C ASN A 92 -4.55 -12.98 4.80
N ASP A 93 -3.55 -13.18 5.66
CA ASP A 93 -2.32 -12.37 5.66
C ASP A 93 -1.59 -12.42 4.31
N GLU A 94 -1.55 -13.60 3.68
CA GLU A 94 -0.93 -13.75 2.35
C GLU A 94 -1.63 -12.89 1.29
N ILE A 95 -2.95 -12.78 1.37
CA ILE A 95 -3.72 -11.94 0.46
C ILE A 95 -3.41 -10.47 0.70
N ILE A 96 -3.29 -10.06 1.95
CA ILE A 96 -2.92 -8.68 2.30
C ILE A 96 -1.53 -8.36 1.75
N PHE A 97 -0.56 -9.26 1.90
CA PHE A 97 0.78 -9.07 1.32
C PHE A 97 0.73 -8.97 -0.21
N LYS A 98 -0.08 -9.78 -0.88
CA LYS A 98 -0.28 -9.68 -2.34
C LYS A 98 -0.88 -8.33 -2.74
N MET A 99 -1.82 -7.81 -1.96
CA MET A 99 -2.40 -6.48 -2.20
C MET A 99 -1.35 -5.39 -2.08
N ILE A 100 -0.47 -5.49 -1.08
CA ILE A 100 0.64 -4.54 -0.88
C ILE A 100 1.62 -4.62 -2.04
N ASP A 101 2.01 -5.83 -2.45
CA ASP A 101 2.89 -6.04 -3.60
C ASP A 101 2.32 -5.42 -4.86
N HIS A 102 1.04 -5.65 -5.10
CA HIS A 102 0.34 -5.10 -6.26
C HIS A 102 0.32 -3.58 -6.24
N SER A 103 0.02 -2.98 -5.08
CA SER A 103 0.00 -1.53 -4.91
C SER A 103 1.38 -0.92 -5.19
N TYR A 104 2.42 -1.50 -4.60
CA TYR A 104 3.81 -1.07 -4.84
C TYR A 104 4.17 -1.17 -6.34
N SER A 105 3.87 -2.30 -6.96
CA SER A 105 4.15 -2.52 -8.39
C SER A 105 3.45 -1.51 -9.28
N ARG A 106 2.20 -1.18 -8.98
CA ARG A 106 1.45 -0.17 -9.76
C ARG A 106 2.12 1.20 -9.70
N VAL A 107 2.57 1.59 -8.51
CA VAL A 107 3.23 2.88 -8.31
C VAL A 107 4.58 2.89 -9.04
N VAL A 108 5.37 1.83 -8.88
CA VAL A 108 6.67 1.71 -9.55
C VAL A 108 6.52 1.74 -11.07
N HIS A 109 5.49 1.08 -11.61
CA HIS A 109 5.22 1.05 -13.05
C HIS A 109 4.98 2.47 -13.62
N LYS A 110 4.41 3.35 -12.82
CA LYS A 110 4.10 4.74 -13.20
C LYS A 110 5.24 5.73 -12.97
N LEU A 111 6.35 5.29 -12.39
CA LEU A 111 7.51 6.15 -12.17
C LEU A 111 8.12 6.59 -13.51
N THR A 112 8.79 7.75 -13.50
CA THR A 112 9.54 8.21 -14.67
C THR A 112 10.72 7.28 -14.93
N ARG A 113 11.26 7.33 -16.14
CA ARG A 113 12.46 6.55 -16.50
C ARG A 113 13.62 6.84 -15.55
N ARG A 114 13.81 8.11 -15.20
CA ARG A 114 14.85 8.55 -14.25
C ARG A 114 14.63 7.95 -12.85
N GLU A 115 13.40 8.02 -12.35
CA GLU A 115 13.05 7.46 -11.04
C GLU A 115 13.26 5.94 -11.01
N LYS A 116 12.86 5.23 -12.07
CA LYS A 116 13.09 3.78 -12.20
C LYS A 116 14.58 3.44 -12.18
N ALA A 117 15.40 4.24 -12.86
CA ALA A 117 16.85 4.04 -12.89
C ALA A 117 17.46 4.25 -11.50
N GLU A 118 17.05 5.28 -10.78
CA GLU A 118 17.50 5.54 -9.41
C GLU A 118 17.10 4.39 -8.48
N LEU A 119 15.86 3.92 -8.59
CA LEU A 119 15.36 2.81 -7.79
C LEU A 119 16.13 1.52 -8.06
N HIS A 120 16.45 1.24 -9.32
CA HIS A 120 17.24 0.07 -9.71
C HIS A 120 18.65 0.10 -9.10
N LYS A 121 19.29 1.26 -9.06
CA LYS A 121 20.59 1.45 -8.40
C LYS A 121 20.53 1.14 -6.92
N LEU A 122 19.49 1.62 -6.23
CA LEU A 122 19.28 1.34 -4.81
C LEU A 122 19.11 -0.17 -4.56
N SER A 123 18.36 -0.85 -5.41
CA SER A 123 18.15 -2.30 -5.32
C SER A 123 19.45 -3.07 -5.50
N GLU A 124 20.32 -2.67 -6.45
CA GLU A 124 21.62 -3.27 -6.66
C GLU A 124 22.53 -3.10 -5.44
N VAL A 125 22.58 -1.91 -4.86
CA VAL A 125 23.37 -1.63 -3.66
C VAL A 125 22.93 -2.50 -2.49
N VAL A 126 21.63 -2.67 -2.29
CA VAL A 126 21.08 -3.54 -1.25
C VAL A 126 21.48 -4.99 -1.47
N HIS A 127 21.48 -5.47 -2.72
CA HIS A 127 21.88 -6.85 -3.05
C HIS A 127 23.37 -7.10 -2.89
N GLU A 128 24.20 -6.10 -3.08
CA GLU A 128 25.65 -6.20 -2.94
C GLU A 128 26.10 -6.14 -1.46
N ALA A 129 25.25 -5.59 -0.61
CA ALA A 129 25.54 -5.48 0.82
C ALA A 129 25.15 -6.75 1.56
#